data_22b942f2275c99bc997b2b363193dc66
#
_entry.id   22b942f2275c99bc997b2b363193dc66
#
_cell.length_a   1.000
_cell.length_b   1.000
_cell.length_c   1.000
_cell.angle_alpha   90.00
_cell.angle_beta   90.00
_cell.angle_gamma   90.00
#
_symmetry.space_group_name_H-M   'P 1'
#
loop_
_entity.id
_entity.type
_entity.pdbx_description
1 polymer ?
#
loop_
_entity_poly.entity_id
_entity_poly.type
_entity_poly.pdbx_seq_one_letter_code
_entity_poly.pdbx_strand_id
1 'polypeptide(L)'
;MVQSKDSSWVQILKSRHTTIFLAGLTLIALALSIPGSLRDAYDRGGFYLFSRAFFEDIPKRLAGPGRFRFILQPTMAIILGILSGLADARAGRPPYLYGVLFHRGLRGELMRSGFETVANLLLLGILLDSVFQWVILGASYPGAALVVGPVLIVLPYTLARALSNRLARRAK
;
A
#
# COMPACT_ATOMS: atom_id res chain seq x y z
N MET A 1 34.01 -11.39 4.54
CA MET A 1 33.48 -10.04 4.85
C MET A 1 32.79 -9.56 3.58
N VAL A 2 31.54 -9.99 3.37
CA VAL A 2 30.70 -9.56 2.22
C VAL A 2 29.89 -8.39 2.73
N GLN A 3 30.39 -7.19 2.44
CA GLN A 3 29.63 -5.96 2.65
C GLN A 3 28.47 -5.97 1.64
N SER A 4 27.29 -6.31 2.11
CA SER A 4 26.04 -6.20 1.36
C SER A 4 25.93 -4.75 0.89
N LYS A 5 26.20 -4.52 -0.38
CA LYS A 5 25.87 -3.29 -1.08
C LYS A 5 24.34 -3.24 -1.11
N ASP A 6 23.75 -2.72 -0.01
CA ASP A 6 22.32 -2.40 0.00
C ASP A 6 22.05 -1.60 -1.26
N SER A 7 21.28 -2.19 -2.16
CA SER A 7 21.09 -1.66 -3.48
C SER A 7 20.65 -0.20 -3.35
N SER A 8 21.30 0.69 -4.04
CA SER A 8 21.05 2.15 -4.02
C SER A 8 19.55 2.50 -4.17
N TRP A 9 18.80 1.65 -4.83
CA TRP A 9 17.35 1.71 -4.99
C TRP A 9 16.56 1.67 -3.69
N VAL A 10 16.97 0.82 -2.72
CA VAL A 10 16.30 0.74 -1.41
C VAL A 10 16.55 2.00 -0.60
N GLN A 11 17.74 2.57 -0.72
CA GLN A 11 18.08 3.83 -0.05
C GLN A 11 17.33 5.02 -0.66
N ILE A 12 17.17 5.06 -1.99
CA ILE A 12 16.39 6.10 -2.66
C ILE A 12 14.92 6.02 -2.24
N LEU A 13 14.34 4.82 -2.19
CA LEU A 13 12.95 4.61 -1.75
C LEU A 13 12.72 4.93 -0.27
N LYS A 14 13.75 4.88 0.57
CA LYS A 14 13.69 5.25 2.00
C LYS A 14 14.07 6.69 2.27
N SER A 15 14.46 7.43 1.25
CA SER A 15 14.86 8.83 1.40
C SER A 15 13.70 9.69 1.87
N ARG A 16 13.92 10.52 2.89
CA ARG A 16 12.93 11.49 3.40
C ARG A 16 12.44 12.43 2.30
N HIS A 17 13.32 12.82 1.38
CA HIS A 17 12.95 13.66 0.24
C HIS A 17 11.98 12.97 -0.69
N THR A 18 12.19 11.69 -1.01
CA THR A 18 11.27 10.88 -1.82
C THR A 18 9.89 10.78 -1.15
N THR A 19 9.86 10.53 0.16
CA THR A 19 8.59 10.45 0.91
C THR A 19 7.84 11.79 0.88
N ILE A 20 8.52 12.92 1.11
CA ILE A 20 7.90 14.24 1.07
C ILE A 20 7.39 14.56 -0.33
N PHE A 21 8.17 14.27 -1.36
CA PHE A 21 7.78 14.49 -2.75
C PHE A 21 6.55 13.66 -3.13
N LEU A 22 6.55 12.35 -2.84
CA LEU A 22 5.40 11.48 -3.10
C LEU A 22 4.17 11.89 -2.30
N ALA A 23 4.35 12.30 -1.03
CA ALA A 23 3.24 12.79 -0.21
C ALA A 23 2.63 14.05 -0.80
N GLY A 24 3.47 15.01 -1.24
CA GLY A 24 3.01 16.23 -1.91
C GLY A 24 2.21 15.93 -3.18
N LEU A 25 2.74 15.08 -4.07
CA LEU A 25 2.04 14.69 -5.30
C LEU A 25 0.72 13.97 -5.00
N THR A 26 0.72 13.06 -4.03
CA THR A 26 -0.49 12.33 -3.63
C THR A 26 -1.55 13.27 -3.08
N LEU A 27 -1.17 14.21 -2.21
CA LEU A 27 -2.08 15.20 -1.66
C LEU A 27 -2.66 16.11 -2.76
N ILE A 28 -1.83 16.56 -3.70
CA ILE A 28 -2.29 17.36 -4.86
C ILE A 28 -3.29 16.57 -5.69
N ALA A 29 -2.98 15.31 -6.04
CA ALA A 29 -3.87 14.47 -6.83
C ALA A 29 -5.22 14.23 -6.13
N LEU A 30 -5.20 13.96 -4.82
CA LEU A 30 -6.42 13.81 -4.02
C LEU A 30 -7.22 15.12 -3.94
N ALA A 31 -6.56 16.25 -3.70
CA ALA A 31 -7.21 17.55 -3.62
C ALA A 31 -7.88 17.94 -4.94
N LEU A 32 -7.20 17.73 -6.08
CA LEU A 32 -7.77 17.99 -7.41
C LEU A 32 -8.95 17.07 -7.75
N SER A 33 -9.03 15.89 -7.11
CA SER A 33 -10.13 14.95 -7.29
C SER A 33 -11.39 15.30 -6.49
N ILE A 34 -11.29 16.13 -5.43
CA ILE A 34 -12.40 16.45 -4.53
C ILE A 34 -13.58 17.14 -5.25
N PRO A 35 -13.39 18.22 -6.03
CA PRO A 35 -14.52 18.94 -6.62
C PRO A 35 -15.36 18.06 -7.55
N GLY A 36 -14.70 17.28 -8.42
CA GLY A 36 -15.38 16.34 -9.33
C GLY A 36 -16.11 15.23 -8.59
N SER A 37 -15.47 14.65 -7.58
CA SER A 37 -16.04 13.60 -6.73
C SER A 37 -17.26 14.09 -5.93
N LEU A 38 -17.25 15.31 -5.42
CA LEU A 38 -18.39 15.89 -4.70
C LEU A 38 -19.57 16.18 -5.64
N ARG A 39 -19.29 16.73 -6.82
CA ARG A 39 -20.32 16.97 -7.85
C ARG A 39 -20.99 15.67 -8.26
N ASP A 40 -20.21 14.65 -8.54
CA ASP A 40 -20.71 13.33 -8.92
C ASP A 40 -21.50 12.66 -7.78
N ALA A 41 -21.06 12.83 -6.53
CA ALA A 41 -21.81 12.35 -5.35
C ALA A 41 -23.16 13.05 -5.19
N TYR A 42 -23.23 14.34 -5.49
CA TYR A 42 -24.48 15.10 -5.49
C TYR A 42 -25.43 14.63 -6.60
N ASP A 43 -24.92 14.49 -7.84
CA ASP A 43 -25.70 14.07 -9.01
C ASP A 43 -26.23 12.62 -8.88
N ARG A 44 -25.48 11.73 -8.22
CA ARG A 44 -25.87 10.32 -7.98
C ARG A 44 -26.67 10.11 -6.69
N GLY A 45 -26.75 11.10 -5.82
CA GLY A 45 -27.39 10.97 -4.50
C GLY A 45 -26.62 10.08 -3.52
N GLY A 46 -25.29 9.90 -3.70
CA GLY A 46 -24.46 9.08 -2.80
C GLY A 46 -23.00 9.03 -3.18
N PHE A 47 -22.18 8.59 -2.22
CA PHE A 47 -20.73 8.43 -2.44
C PHE A 47 -20.40 7.28 -3.38
N TYR A 48 -19.38 7.47 -4.19
CA TYR A 48 -18.89 6.44 -5.13
C TYR A 48 -18.34 5.20 -4.42
N LEU A 49 -17.59 5.37 -3.31
CA LEU A 49 -16.96 4.28 -2.58
C LEU A 49 -18.02 3.28 -2.07
N PHE A 50 -17.84 2.01 -2.40
CA PHE A 50 -18.76 0.89 -2.10
C PHE A 50 -20.16 0.99 -2.74
N SER A 51 -20.36 1.93 -3.67
CA SER A 51 -21.58 1.96 -4.49
C SER A 51 -21.58 0.85 -5.54
N ARG A 52 -22.74 0.64 -6.17
CA ARG A 52 -22.85 -0.29 -7.31
C ARG A 52 -21.87 0.07 -8.43
N ALA A 53 -21.74 1.35 -8.77
CA ALA A 53 -20.81 1.85 -9.76
C ALA A 53 -19.34 1.51 -9.42
N PHE A 54 -18.96 1.59 -8.13
CA PHE A 54 -17.62 1.21 -7.68
C PHE A 54 -17.29 -0.25 -8.04
N PHE A 55 -18.23 -1.17 -7.80
CA PHE A 55 -18.02 -2.59 -8.10
C PHE A 55 -18.09 -2.89 -9.60
N GLU A 56 -18.95 -2.21 -10.35
CA GLU A 56 -19.05 -2.32 -11.82
C GLU A 56 -17.79 -1.79 -12.54
N ASP A 57 -17.06 -0.87 -11.91
CA ASP A 57 -15.82 -0.33 -12.46
C ASP A 57 -14.58 -1.17 -12.13
N ILE A 58 -14.64 -2.14 -11.22
CA ILE A 58 -13.50 -3.02 -10.89
C ILE A 58 -12.96 -3.75 -12.13
N PRO A 59 -13.80 -4.40 -12.97
CA PRO A 59 -13.32 -5.04 -14.20
C PRO A 59 -12.64 -4.06 -15.16
N LYS A 60 -13.15 -2.83 -15.30
CA LYS A 60 -12.56 -1.78 -16.14
C LYS A 60 -11.16 -1.40 -15.65
N ARG A 61 -10.97 -1.31 -14.32
CA ARG A 61 -9.67 -1.04 -13.69
C ARG A 61 -8.67 -2.18 -13.91
N LEU A 62 -9.15 -3.44 -13.91
CA LEU A 62 -8.31 -4.62 -14.12
C LEU A 62 -7.93 -4.83 -15.58
N ALA A 63 -8.77 -4.43 -16.53
CA ALA A 63 -8.55 -4.58 -17.97
C ALA A 63 -7.91 -3.34 -18.61
N GLY A 64 -8.03 -2.16 -18.00
CA GLY A 64 -7.62 -0.87 -18.54
C GLY A 64 -6.11 -0.59 -18.47
N PRO A 65 -5.69 0.61 -18.93
CA PRO A 65 -4.33 1.08 -18.74
C PRO A 65 -3.98 1.11 -17.25
N GLY A 66 -2.75 0.71 -16.90
CA GLY A 66 -2.31 0.61 -15.52
C GLY A 66 -2.71 -0.67 -14.79
N ARG A 67 -3.30 -1.67 -15.47
CA ARG A 67 -3.58 -3.01 -14.93
C ARG A 67 -2.36 -3.67 -14.26
N PHE A 68 -1.16 -3.38 -14.74
CA PHE A 68 0.10 -3.90 -14.19
C PHE A 68 0.28 -3.58 -12.70
N ARG A 69 -0.33 -2.50 -12.19
CA ARG A 69 -0.25 -2.13 -10.76
C ARG A 69 -0.88 -3.18 -9.85
N PHE A 70 -1.94 -3.87 -10.31
CA PHE A 70 -2.61 -4.92 -9.54
C PHE A 70 -1.73 -6.18 -9.38
N ILE A 71 -0.66 -6.28 -10.16
CA ILE A 71 0.36 -7.32 -10.03
C ILE A 71 1.61 -6.75 -9.34
N LEU A 72 2.11 -5.61 -9.81
CA LEU A 72 3.37 -5.03 -9.33
C LEU A 72 3.31 -4.60 -7.87
N GLN A 73 2.23 -3.91 -7.45
CA GLN A 73 2.09 -3.43 -6.08
C GLN A 73 2.02 -4.58 -5.05
N PRO A 74 1.15 -5.59 -5.20
CA PRO A 74 1.16 -6.74 -4.30
C PRO A 74 2.47 -7.51 -4.32
N THR A 75 3.09 -7.69 -5.48
CA THR A 75 4.38 -8.39 -5.58
C THR A 75 5.47 -7.69 -4.79
N MET A 76 5.61 -6.37 -4.95
CA MET A 76 6.56 -5.58 -4.17
C MET A 76 6.26 -5.62 -2.68
N ALA A 77 4.98 -5.55 -2.32
CA ALA A 77 4.54 -5.65 -0.93
C ALA A 77 4.87 -7.02 -0.32
N ILE A 78 4.69 -8.12 -1.07
CA ILE A 78 5.06 -9.48 -0.65
C ILE A 78 6.58 -9.57 -0.42
N ILE A 79 7.39 -9.08 -1.36
CA ILE A 79 8.86 -9.09 -1.23
C ILE A 79 9.29 -8.35 0.04
N LEU A 80 8.79 -7.12 0.24
CA LEU A 80 9.09 -6.34 1.45
C LEU A 80 8.59 -7.04 2.71
N GLY A 81 7.43 -7.68 2.66
CA GLY A 81 6.88 -8.47 3.75
C GLY A 81 7.74 -9.66 4.13
N ILE A 82 8.22 -10.42 3.13
CA ILE A 82 9.13 -11.56 3.36
C ILE A 82 10.42 -11.09 4.01
N LEU A 83 11.06 -10.06 3.47
CA LEU A 83 12.31 -9.53 4.01
C LEU A 83 12.14 -9.05 5.47
N SER A 84 11.05 -8.32 5.75
CA SER A 84 10.72 -7.85 7.09
C SER A 84 10.41 -9.01 8.06
N GLY A 85 9.67 -10.03 7.61
CA GLY A 85 9.33 -11.19 8.42
C GLY A 85 10.54 -12.05 8.78
N LEU A 86 11.49 -12.22 7.85
CA LEU A 86 12.76 -12.89 8.11
C LEU A 86 13.62 -12.11 9.11
N ALA A 87 13.64 -10.77 9.02
CA ALA A 87 14.32 -9.92 9.97
C ALA A 87 13.71 -10.01 11.37
N ASP A 88 12.37 -10.00 11.47
CA ASP A 88 11.65 -10.20 12.73
C ASP A 88 11.95 -11.57 13.36
N ALA A 89 12.01 -12.64 12.55
CA ALA A 89 12.35 -13.98 13.02
C ALA A 89 13.77 -14.07 13.58
N ARG A 90 14.73 -13.40 12.92
CA ARG A 90 16.14 -13.33 13.38
C ARG A 90 16.24 -12.55 14.70
N ALA A 91 15.45 -11.51 14.85
CA ALA A 91 15.38 -10.69 16.08
C ALA A 91 14.54 -11.34 17.21
N GLY A 92 14.02 -12.56 17.04
CA GLY A 92 13.18 -13.21 18.01
C GLY A 92 11.79 -12.60 18.20
N ARG A 93 11.38 -11.66 17.34
CA ARG A 93 10.08 -10.98 17.42
C ARG A 93 8.93 -11.91 17.04
N PRO A 94 7.75 -11.78 17.65
CA PRO A 94 6.58 -12.58 17.29
C PRO A 94 6.14 -12.30 15.84
N PRO A 95 5.37 -13.22 15.21
CA PRO A 95 4.78 -12.98 13.91
C PRO A 95 3.98 -11.66 13.90
N TYR A 96 4.15 -10.86 12.84
CA TYR A 96 3.67 -9.48 12.75
C TYR A 96 2.20 -9.31 13.17
N LEU A 97 1.28 -10.06 12.55
CA LEU A 97 -0.15 -9.97 12.86
C LEU A 97 -0.45 -10.38 14.31
N TYR A 98 0.20 -11.43 14.80
CA TYR A 98 0.04 -11.86 16.19
C TYR A 98 0.55 -10.80 17.17
N GLY A 99 1.72 -10.21 16.89
CA GLY A 99 2.29 -9.15 17.71
C GLY A 99 1.42 -7.88 17.73
N VAL A 100 0.85 -7.49 16.58
CA VAL A 100 -0.03 -6.31 16.47
C VAL A 100 -1.37 -6.54 17.19
N LEU A 101 -1.94 -7.74 17.12
CA LEU A 101 -3.26 -8.02 17.69
C LEU A 101 -3.20 -8.32 19.19
N PHE A 102 -2.21 -9.10 19.63
CA PHE A 102 -2.19 -9.69 20.99
C PHE A 102 -1.08 -9.16 21.91
N HIS A 103 -0.04 -8.46 21.38
CA HIS A 103 1.05 -7.94 22.19
C HIS A 103 1.02 -6.41 22.31
N ARG A 104 0.28 -5.89 23.30
CA ARG A 104 0.12 -4.43 23.48
C ARG A 104 1.44 -3.67 23.57
N GLY A 105 2.47 -4.23 24.22
CA GLY A 105 3.78 -3.60 24.38
C GLY A 105 4.59 -3.47 23.09
N LEU A 106 4.40 -4.38 22.11
CA LEU A 106 5.12 -4.37 20.84
C LEU A 106 4.29 -3.80 19.68
N ARG A 107 2.99 -3.59 19.90
CA ARG A 107 2.05 -3.16 18.86
C ARG A 107 2.50 -1.88 18.16
N GLY A 108 2.84 -0.85 18.94
CA GLY A 108 3.25 0.45 18.39
C GLY A 108 4.52 0.36 17.55
N GLU A 109 5.53 -0.37 18.03
CA GLU A 109 6.80 -0.59 17.33
C GLU A 109 6.58 -1.36 16.02
N LEU A 110 5.81 -2.45 16.06
CA LEU A 110 5.52 -3.26 14.88
C LEU A 110 4.72 -2.47 13.83
N MET A 111 3.69 -1.75 14.25
CA MET A 111 2.89 -0.90 13.34
C MET A 111 3.74 0.19 12.70
N ARG A 112 4.54 0.90 13.51
CA ARG A 112 5.45 1.92 13.00
C ARG A 112 6.46 1.35 12.02
N SER A 113 7.14 0.27 12.36
CA SER A 113 8.08 -0.43 11.49
C SER A 113 7.41 -0.90 10.19
N GLY A 114 6.19 -1.42 10.27
CA GLY A 114 5.42 -1.82 9.09
C GLY A 114 5.12 -0.63 8.20
N PHE A 115 4.58 0.44 8.76
CA PHE A 115 4.25 1.65 8.02
C PHE A 115 5.49 2.28 7.37
N GLU A 116 6.59 2.45 8.11
CA GLU A 116 7.84 2.99 7.56
C GLU A 116 8.37 2.17 6.38
N THR A 117 8.16 0.84 6.41
CA THR A 117 8.60 -0.04 5.32
C THR A 117 7.79 0.16 4.05
N VAL A 118 6.47 0.38 4.14
CA VAL A 118 5.58 0.44 2.98
C VAL A 118 5.10 1.85 2.65
N ALA A 119 5.47 2.88 3.42
CA ALA A 119 4.93 4.24 3.30
C ALA A 119 5.02 4.79 1.85
N ASN A 120 6.19 4.71 1.24
CA ASN A 120 6.39 5.22 -0.12
C ASN A 120 5.65 4.40 -1.17
N LEU A 121 5.55 3.07 -0.95
CA LEU A 121 4.75 2.20 -1.82
C LEU A 121 3.26 2.52 -1.68
N LEU A 122 2.78 2.83 -0.46
CA LEU A 122 1.40 3.27 -0.20
C LEU A 122 1.09 4.60 -0.89
N LEU A 123 1.95 5.61 -0.73
CA LEU A 123 1.79 6.91 -1.37
C LEU A 123 1.75 6.76 -2.89
N LEU A 124 2.69 6.00 -3.45
CA LEU A 124 2.69 5.70 -4.89
C LEU A 124 1.44 4.93 -5.31
N GLY A 125 0.96 4.00 -4.49
CA GLY A 125 -0.25 3.22 -4.75
C GLY A 125 -1.50 4.10 -4.85
N ILE A 126 -1.68 5.00 -3.89
CA ILE A 126 -2.79 5.96 -3.87
C ILE A 126 -2.70 6.93 -5.05
N LEU A 127 -1.51 7.47 -5.31
CA LEU A 127 -1.26 8.37 -6.42
C LEU A 127 -1.60 7.72 -7.77
N LEU A 128 -1.07 6.53 -8.02
CA LEU A 128 -1.35 5.79 -9.24
C LEU A 128 -2.84 5.43 -9.37
N ASP A 129 -3.50 5.07 -8.26
CA ASP A 129 -4.94 4.80 -8.32
C ASP A 129 -5.73 6.04 -8.70
N SER A 130 -5.43 7.21 -8.14
CA SER A 130 -6.07 8.48 -8.51
C SER A 130 -5.86 8.83 -9.99
N VAL A 131 -4.62 8.70 -10.49
CA VAL A 131 -4.28 9.01 -11.88
C VAL A 131 -4.99 8.05 -12.85
N PHE A 132 -4.95 6.74 -12.58
CA PHE A 132 -5.58 5.77 -13.47
C PHE A 132 -7.11 5.79 -13.40
N GLN A 133 -7.70 6.22 -12.30
CA GLN A 133 -9.14 6.49 -12.27
C GLN A 133 -9.50 7.60 -13.27
N TRP A 134 -8.75 8.71 -13.32
CA TRP A 134 -8.98 9.76 -14.32
C TRP A 134 -8.83 9.23 -15.75
N VAL A 135 -7.79 8.43 -16.01
CA VAL A 135 -7.54 7.91 -17.37
C VAL A 135 -8.62 6.91 -17.79
N ILE A 136 -9.13 6.08 -16.88
CA ILE A 136 -10.06 4.97 -17.19
C ILE A 136 -11.53 5.42 -17.10
N LEU A 137 -11.85 6.20 -16.07
CA LEU A 137 -13.24 6.56 -15.73
C LEU A 137 -13.59 8.00 -16.09
N GLY A 138 -12.60 8.81 -16.49
CA GLY A 138 -12.78 10.26 -16.71
C GLY A 138 -12.99 11.07 -15.42
N ALA A 139 -12.99 10.41 -14.26
CA ALA A 139 -13.15 11.02 -12.94
C ALA A 139 -12.27 10.28 -11.92
N SER A 140 -11.86 10.98 -10.87
CA SER A 140 -11.11 10.37 -9.76
C SER A 140 -11.86 10.55 -8.45
N TYR A 141 -11.93 9.48 -7.68
CA TYR A 141 -12.64 9.37 -6.40
C TYR A 141 -11.64 9.16 -5.27
N PRO A 142 -11.34 10.20 -4.46
CA PRO A 142 -10.33 10.13 -3.41
C PRO A 142 -10.57 8.99 -2.43
N GLY A 143 -11.82 8.76 -2.04
CA GLY A 143 -12.19 7.66 -1.15
C GLY A 143 -11.82 6.28 -1.72
N ALA A 144 -12.04 6.06 -3.01
CA ALA A 144 -11.66 4.80 -3.65
C ALA A 144 -10.13 4.63 -3.73
N ALA A 145 -9.38 5.70 -4.05
CA ALA A 145 -7.92 5.66 -4.08
C ALA A 145 -7.32 5.35 -2.70
N LEU A 146 -7.88 5.95 -1.64
CA LEU A 146 -7.48 5.72 -0.25
C LEU A 146 -7.81 4.31 0.28
N VAL A 147 -8.63 3.55 -0.41
CA VAL A 147 -8.96 2.16 -0.05
C VAL A 147 -8.23 1.17 -0.96
N VAL A 148 -8.37 1.31 -2.28
CA VAL A 148 -7.85 0.32 -3.24
C VAL A 148 -6.31 0.25 -3.19
N GLY A 149 -5.62 1.39 -3.22
CA GLY A 149 -4.16 1.44 -3.14
C GLY A 149 -3.60 0.76 -1.88
N PRO A 150 -4.03 1.18 -0.67
CA PRO A 150 -3.63 0.53 0.56
C PRO A 150 -3.98 -0.95 0.67
N VAL A 151 -5.17 -1.37 0.25
CA VAL A 151 -5.56 -2.80 0.31
C VAL A 151 -4.62 -3.67 -0.52
N LEU A 152 -4.25 -3.23 -1.73
CA LEU A 152 -3.32 -3.94 -2.62
C LEU A 152 -1.90 -4.08 -2.03
N ILE A 153 -1.55 -3.27 -1.03
CA ILE A 153 -0.20 -3.23 -0.45
C ILE A 153 -0.19 -3.78 0.98
N VAL A 154 -1.06 -3.27 1.85
CA VAL A 154 -1.05 -3.62 3.28
C VAL A 154 -1.41 -5.08 3.50
N LEU A 155 -2.43 -5.58 2.78
CA LEU A 155 -2.89 -6.96 2.95
C LEU A 155 -1.79 -7.98 2.57
N PRO A 156 -1.22 -7.97 1.35
CA PRO A 156 -0.17 -8.91 0.98
C PRO A 156 1.12 -8.71 1.80
N TYR A 157 1.48 -7.47 2.15
CA TYR A 157 2.63 -7.20 3.02
C TYR A 157 2.49 -7.85 4.40
N THR A 158 1.36 -7.63 5.07
CA THR A 158 1.15 -8.12 6.44
C THR A 158 1.09 -9.64 6.48
N LEU A 159 0.43 -10.26 5.48
CA LEU A 159 0.37 -11.71 5.35
C LEU A 159 1.75 -12.31 5.09
N ALA A 160 2.49 -11.77 4.12
CA ALA A 160 3.83 -12.24 3.77
C ALA A 160 4.79 -12.09 4.96
N ARG A 161 4.75 -10.96 5.69
CA ARG A 161 5.57 -10.72 6.87
C ARG A 161 5.27 -11.71 8.00
N ALA A 162 3.98 -12.00 8.25
CA ALA A 162 3.58 -12.95 9.28
C ALA A 162 3.94 -14.38 8.93
N LEU A 163 3.73 -14.80 7.67
CA LEU A 163 4.02 -16.16 7.22
C LEU A 163 5.52 -16.44 7.17
N SER A 164 6.31 -15.54 6.59
CA SER A 164 7.77 -15.73 6.51
C SER A 164 8.44 -15.79 7.88
N ASN A 165 7.97 -14.98 8.86
CA ASN A 165 8.42 -15.09 10.24
C ASN A 165 8.13 -16.48 10.84
N ARG A 166 6.89 -16.99 10.68
CA ARG A 166 6.51 -18.31 11.19
C ARG A 166 7.32 -19.43 10.57
N LEU A 167 7.51 -19.40 9.24
CA LEU A 167 8.28 -20.40 8.53
C LEU A 167 9.76 -20.40 8.96
N ALA A 168 10.37 -19.23 9.04
CA ALA A 168 11.75 -19.08 9.46
C ALA A 168 12.00 -19.53 10.92
N ARG A 169 11.02 -19.41 11.80
CA ARG A 169 11.11 -19.89 13.20
C ARG A 169 10.93 -21.40 13.34
N ARG A 170 10.21 -22.02 12.40
CA ARG A 170 10.06 -23.49 12.38
C ARG A 170 11.28 -24.24 11.81
N ALA A 171 12.07 -23.51 11.01
CA ALA A 171 13.28 -24.07 10.37
C ALA A 171 14.54 -23.98 11.27
N LYS A 172 14.42 -23.38 12.45
CA LYS A 172 15.44 -23.36 13.52
C LYS A 172 15.17 -24.44 14.56
#